data_42fb7703f2d56f635bfc9bdb9bf6d091
#
_entry.id   42fb7703f2d56f635bfc9bdb9bf6d091
#
_cell.length_a   1.000
_cell.length_b   1.000
_cell.length_c   1.000
_cell.angle_alpha   90.00
_cell.angle_beta   90.00
_cell.angle_gamma   90.00
#
_symmetry.space_group_name_H-M   'P 1'
#
loop_
_entity.id
_entity.type
_entity.pdbx_description
1 polymer ?
#
loop_
_entity_poly.entity_id
_entity_poly.type
_entity_poly.pdbx_seq_one_letter_code
_entity_poly.pdbx_strand_id
1 'polypeptide(L)'
;MCDSSYDAVVIGGGFYGSVIAAYLARQRGLRKVLLVERESELLQRASYNNQARVHNGYHYPRSFTTAYRSRVNLPKFVSDWPGAVEQSFTKLYAIARRNSKVTSKQFERFCRNIGADIYPAESDLFKLFEPRLIESVFHVQEYAFDSTLLADWAVKTLKAAGVYILYRSRVSSISKTSDQNLPLRVRVESGRSDLIDISCRYVFNCTYSGLNQFGGDHSGVRTSLKQEITEMALMQMPAPLDKLGITVMDGPFFSMMPFPSRGLHTLSHVRYTPHLNWVDERGVDPYAKLDQYPKVSRFDRMVRDVARYVPSMMSARYIDSLFEVKTVLVKSEGDDGRPILFERSNQYPGFYSVLGGKIDNVYDVIEMLETEQFVSSPQ
;
A
#
# COMPACT_ATOMS: atom_id res chain seq x y z
N MET A 1 2.75 -21.42 25.31
CA MET A 1 3.15 -20.15 25.96
C MET A 1 3.99 -19.39 24.95
N CYS A 2 3.70 -18.12 24.71
CA CYS A 2 4.56 -17.29 23.88
C CYS A 2 5.89 -17.09 24.65
N ASP A 3 7.00 -17.22 23.95
CA ASP A 3 8.32 -16.95 24.53
C ASP A 3 8.37 -15.48 24.96
N SER A 4 8.99 -15.15 26.08
CA SER A 4 9.03 -13.78 26.59
C SER A 4 10.12 -12.92 25.93
N SER A 5 10.94 -13.52 25.05
CA SER A 5 12.09 -12.85 24.42
C SER A 5 12.23 -13.20 22.94
N TYR A 6 12.53 -12.17 22.12
CA TYR A 6 12.72 -12.28 20.69
C TYR A 6 13.91 -11.44 20.20
N ASP A 7 14.51 -11.83 19.08
CA ASP A 7 15.51 -10.98 18.40
C ASP A 7 14.80 -9.76 17.80
N ALA A 8 13.64 -9.98 17.16
CA ALA A 8 12.86 -8.90 16.55
C ALA A 8 11.35 -9.12 16.73
N VAL A 9 10.64 -8.01 16.92
CA VAL A 9 9.18 -7.93 16.86
C VAL A 9 8.78 -7.06 15.68
N VAL A 10 8.01 -7.61 14.75
CA VAL A 10 7.39 -6.89 13.64
C VAL A 10 5.93 -6.62 13.99
N ILE A 11 5.52 -5.36 13.97
CA ILE A 11 4.17 -4.94 14.32
C ILE A 11 3.40 -4.60 13.04
N GLY A 12 2.31 -5.35 12.79
CA GLY A 12 1.48 -5.26 11.60
C GLY A 12 1.81 -6.33 10.56
N GLY A 13 0.84 -7.22 10.33
CA GLY A 13 0.90 -8.35 9.38
C GLY A 13 0.40 -7.99 7.97
N GLY A 14 0.50 -6.72 7.57
CA GLY A 14 0.33 -6.31 6.19
C GLY A 14 1.45 -6.82 5.29
N PHE A 15 1.41 -6.48 4.01
CA PHE A 15 2.40 -6.95 3.04
C PHE A 15 3.84 -6.61 3.45
N TYR A 16 4.09 -5.36 3.86
CA TYR A 16 5.42 -4.92 4.31
C TYR A 16 5.91 -5.69 5.53
N GLY A 17 5.08 -5.80 6.57
CA GLY A 17 5.47 -6.51 7.78
C GLY A 17 5.75 -8.00 7.52
N SER A 18 4.97 -8.64 6.65
CA SER A 18 5.18 -10.02 6.26
C SER A 18 6.50 -10.22 5.50
N VAL A 19 6.81 -9.36 4.53
CA VAL A 19 8.08 -9.42 3.79
C VAL A 19 9.27 -9.13 4.70
N ILE A 20 9.18 -8.10 5.56
CA ILE A 20 10.25 -7.73 6.50
C ILE A 20 10.50 -8.86 7.51
N ALA A 21 9.46 -9.44 8.10
CA ALA A 21 9.62 -10.55 9.06
C ALA A 21 10.30 -11.77 8.42
N ALA A 22 9.89 -12.13 7.19
CA ALA A 22 10.52 -13.22 6.44
C ALA A 22 11.98 -12.91 6.09
N TYR A 23 12.28 -11.68 5.67
CA TYR A 23 13.62 -11.20 5.36
C TYR A 23 14.54 -11.27 6.59
N LEU A 24 14.10 -10.76 7.74
CA LEU A 24 14.86 -10.77 8.98
C LEU A 24 15.23 -12.19 9.40
N ALA A 25 14.27 -13.11 9.35
CA ALA A 25 14.48 -14.49 9.74
C ALA A 25 15.40 -15.27 8.77
N ARG A 26 15.22 -15.08 7.46
CA ARG A 26 15.92 -15.88 6.44
C ARG A 26 17.28 -15.31 6.04
N GLN A 27 17.39 -13.99 5.94
CA GLN A 27 18.55 -13.33 5.31
C GLN A 27 19.40 -12.56 6.31
N ARG A 28 18.83 -12.18 7.47
CA ARG A 28 19.58 -11.43 8.50
C ARG A 28 19.95 -12.27 9.71
N GLY A 29 19.60 -13.54 9.71
CA GLY A 29 19.99 -14.50 10.74
C GLY A 29 19.36 -14.27 12.11
N LEU A 30 18.27 -13.51 12.18
CA LEU A 30 17.51 -13.36 13.43
C LEU A 30 16.68 -14.62 13.68
N ARG A 31 17.00 -15.35 14.73
CA ARG A 31 16.46 -16.71 14.99
C ARG A 31 15.05 -16.70 15.53
N LYS A 32 14.73 -15.71 16.37
CA LYS A 32 13.43 -15.55 17.00
C LYS A 32 12.78 -14.26 16.51
N VAL A 33 11.96 -14.36 15.48
CA VAL A 33 11.16 -13.25 14.97
C VAL A 33 9.70 -13.46 15.30
N LEU A 34 9.08 -12.46 15.91
CA LEU A 34 7.65 -12.41 16.18
C LEU A 34 6.97 -11.38 15.29
N LEU A 35 5.86 -11.76 14.66
CA LEU A 35 4.95 -10.84 13.98
C LEU A 35 3.65 -10.72 14.78
N VAL A 36 3.25 -9.50 15.12
CA VAL A 36 2.02 -9.20 15.85
C VAL A 36 1.01 -8.57 14.89
N GLU A 37 -0.15 -9.22 14.72
CA GLU A 37 -1.23 -8.75 13.84
C GLU A 37 -2.53 -8.58 14.63
N ARG A 38 -3.18 -7.43 14.46
CA ARG A 38 -4.43 -7.10 15.15
C ARG A 38 -5.65 -7.83 14.60
N GLU A 39 -5.63 -8.14 13.31
CA GLU A 39 -6.71 -8.85 12.63
C GLU A 39 -6.58 -10.38 12.81
N SER A 40 -7.59 -11.11 12.35
CA SER A 40 -7.60 -12.60 12.41
C SER A 40 -6.71 -13.25 11.37
N GLU A 41 -6.29 -12.51 10.35
CA GLU A 41 -5.50 -12.99 9.21
C GLU A 41 -4.53 -11.91 8.75
N LEU A 42 -3.54 -12.29 7.92
CA LEU A 42 -2.61 -11.35 7.32
C LEU A 42 -3.25 -10.58 6.15
N LEU A 43 -2.70 -9.42 5.84
CA LEU A 43 -3.05 -8.58 4.68
C LEU A 43 -4.51 -8.09 4.62
N GLN A 44 -5.23 -8.05 5.73
CA GLN A 44 -6.67 -7.73 5.76
C GLN A 44 -6.99 -6.23 5.58
N ARG A 45 -6.05 -5.32 5.91
CA ARG A 45 -6.29 -3.87 5.91
C ARG A 45 -5.79 -3.23 4.60
N ALA A 46 -4.98 -2.18 4.65
CA ALA A 46 -4.51 -1.45 3.49
C ALA A 46 -3.84 -2.30 2.41
N SER A 47 -3.34 -3.50 2.75
CA SER A 47 -2.80 -4.47 1.77
C SER A 47 -3.89 -5.14 0.93
N TYR A 48 -5.14 -5.18 1.39
CA TYR A 48 -6.31 -5.65 0.65
C TYR A 48 -7.14 -4.47 0.12
N ASN A 49 -7.44 -3.48 0.98
CA ASN A 49 -8.34 -2.38 0.69
C ASN A 49 -7.62 -1.27 -0.10
N ASN A 50 -7.25 -1.57 -1.35
CA ASN A 50 -6.54 -0.66 -2.24
C ASN A 50 -6.94 -0.90 -3.70
N GLN A 51 -6.25 -0.27 -4.65
CA GLN A 51 -6.54 -0.40 -6.08
C GLN A 51 -5.92 -1.66 -6.74
N ALA A 52 -5.26 -2.53 -5.96
CA ALA A 52 -4.59 -3.74 -6.42
C ALA A 52 -3.60 -3.52 -7.59
N ARG A 53 -2.89 -2.41 -7.61
CA ARG A 53 -2.02 -2.02 -8.72
C ARG A 53 -0.54 -2.32 -8.41
N VAL A 54 0.14 -2.96 -9.35
CA VAL A 54 1.61 -3.01 -9.41
C VAL A 54 2.07 -1.94 -10.38
N HIS A 55 2.64 -0.86 -9.85
CA HIS A 55 3.01 0.32 -10.64
C HIS A 55 4.22 0.10 -11.53
N ASN A 56 4.23 0.73 -12.71
CA ASN A 56 5.37 0.81 -13.62
C ASN A 56 5.81 2.28 -13.92
N GLY A 57 5.45 3.19 -13.04
CA GLY A 57 5.88 4.59 -13.10
C GLY A 57 4.93 5.56 -13.80
N TYR A 58 4.04 5.13 -14.67
CA TYR A 58 3.13 5.99 -15.46
C TYR A 58 2.25 6.91 -14.60
N HIS A 59 1.94 6.49 -13.40
CA HIS A 59 1.03 7.19 -12.49
C HIS A 59 1.62 8.49 -11.90
N TYR A 60 2.92 8.71 -12.05
CA TYR A 60 3.67 9.78 -11.38
C TYR A 60 4.44 10.67 -12.35
N PRO A 61 3.81 11.29 -13.37
CA PRO A 61 4.52 12.01 -14.44
C PRO A 61 5.24 13.28 -13.96
N ARG A 62 5.03 13.68 -12.69
CA ARG A 62 5.66 14.86 -12.08
C ARG A 62 6.70 14.50 -11.01
N SER A 63 6.90 13.21 -10.71
CA SER A 63 7.89 12.73 -9.75
C SER A 63 8.78 11.65 -10.38
N PHE A 64 9.91 12.08 -10.97
CA PHE A 64 10.84 11.18 -11.65
C PHE A 64 11.31 10.03 -10.75
N THR A 65 11.77 10.34 -9.54
CA THR A 65 12.28 9.34 -8.61
C THR A 65 11.22 8.28 -8.27
N THR A 66 9.98 8.72 -7.96
CA THR A 66 8.87 7.80 -7.64
C THR A 66 8.53 6.90 -8.83
N ALA A 67 8.49 7.47 -10.04
CA ALA A 67 8.18 6.74 -11.26
C ALA A 67 9.29 5.76 -11.63
N TYR A 68 10.54 6.20 -11.60
CA TYR A 68 11.70 5.37 -11.93
C TYR A 68 11.83 4.18 -10.97
N ARG A 69 11.64 4.39 -9.66
CA ARG A 69 11.67 3.28 -8.68
C ARG A 69 10.59 2.24 -8.97
N SER A 70 9.35 2.66 -9.29
CA SER A 70 8.30 1.71 -9.70
C SER A 70 8.67 0.94 -10.96
N ARG A 71 9.27 1.63 -11.95
CA ARG A 71 9.73 0.97 -13.19
C ARG A 71 10.78 -0.12 -12.92
N VAL A 72 11.72 0.15 -12.02
CA VAL A 72 12.78 -0.81 -11.63
C VAL A 72 12.22 -1.96 -10.80
N ASN A 73 11.22 -1.69 -9.95
CA ASN A 73 10.68 -2.68 -9.02
C ASN A 73 9.62 -3.61 -9.65
N LEU A 74 8.91 -3.18 -10.72
CA LEU A 74 7.89 -4.01 -11.37
C LEU A 74 8.39 -5.41 -11.78
N PRO A 75 9.50 -5.56 -12.52
CA PRO A 75 9.97 -6.89 -12.93
C PRO A 75 10.40 -7.76 -11.74
N LYS A 76 10.92 -7.17 -10.67
CA LYS A 76 11.22 -7.87 -9.42
C LYS A 76 9.93 -8.43 -8.80
N PHE A 77 8.88 -7.59 -8.71
CA PHE A 77 7.59 -7.99 -8.14
C PHE A 77 6.95 -9.13 -8.93
N VAL A 78 6.97 -9.06 -10.26
CA VAL A 78 6.46 -10.12 -11.14
C VAL A 78 7.25 -11.44 -10.95
N SER A 79 8.57 -11.35 -10.79
CA SER A 79 9.43 -12.50 -10.55
C SER A 79 9.20 -13.16 -9.19
N ASP A 80 8.99 -12.35 -8.14
CA ASP A 80 8.88 -12.86 -6.76
C ASP A 80 7.47 -13.41 -6.47
N TRP A 81 6.44 -12.87 -7.11
CA TRP A 81 5.03 -13.27 -6.91
C TRP A 81 4.27 -13.53 -8.22
N PRO A 82 4.80 -14.38 -9.14
CA PRO A 82 4.20 -14.58 -10.46
C PRO A 82 2.75 -15.08 -10.40
N GLY A 83 2.42 -15.90 -9.40
CA GLY A 83 1.06 -16.43 -9.21
C GLY A 83 0.05 -15.42 -8.70
N ALA A 84 0.52 -14.31 -8.11
CA ALA A 84 -0.34 -13.26 -7.58
C ALA A 84 -0.47 -12.05 -8.50
N VAL A 85 0.28 -12.01 -9.61
CA VAL A 85 0.24 -10.89 -10.58
C VAL A 85 -0.70 -11.20 -11.73
N GLU A 86 -1.74 -10.38 -11.88
CA GLU A 86 -2.68 -10.42 -12.99
C GLU A 86 -2.17 -9.56 -14.15
N GLN A 87 -1.92 -10.17 -15.29
CA GLN A 87 -1.36 -9.56 -16.50
C GLN A 87 -2.29 -9.66 -17.71
N SER A 88 -3.40 -10.40 -17.62
CA SER A 88 -4.28 -10.71 -18.74
C SER A 88 -5.33 -9.63 -19.02
N PHE A 89 -4.96 -8.37 -18.86
CA PHE A 89 -5.80 -7.23 -19.23
C PHE A 89 -4.99 -6.15 -19.97
N THR A 90 -5.67 -5.33 -20.75
CA THR A 90 -5.04 -4.20 -21.44
C THR A 90 -5.06 -2.95 -20.54
N LYS A 91 -3.90 -2.35 -20.32
CA LYS A 91 -3.80 -1.13 -19.54
C LYS A 91 -3.69 0.11 -20.44
N LEU A 92 -4.59 1.07 -20.20
CA LEU A 92 -4.67 2.33 -20.95
C LEU A 92 -4.45 3.53 -20.01
N TYR A 93 -3.63 4.46 -20.49
CA TYR A 93 -3.52 5.80 -19.92
C TYR A 93 -4.01 6.83 -20.93
N ALA A 94 -4.96 7.66 -20.53
CA ALA A 94 -5.54 8.68 -21.37
C ALA A 94 -5.21 10.08 -20.82
N ILE A 95 -4.90 11.02 -21.72
CA ILE A 95 -4.64 12.41 -21.38
C ILE A 95 -5.85 13.26 -21.73
N ALA A 96 -6.38 13.98 -20.74
CA ALA A 96 -7.51 14.85 -20.94
C ALA A 96 -7.10 16.13 -21.72
N ARG A 97 -7.96 16.61 -22.62
CA ARG A 97 -7.71 17.86 -23.38
C ARG A 97 -7.69 19.11 -22.51
N ARG A 98 -8.41 19.07 -21.40
CA ARG A 98 -8.55 20.22 -20.49
C ARG A 98 -8.24 19.79 -19.06
N ASN A 99 -7.68 20.74 -18.29
CA ASN A 99 -7.34 20.56 -16.88
C ASN A 99 -6.31 19.47 -16.59
N SER A 100 -5.65 18.92 -17.60
CA SER A 100 -4.49 18.05 -17.39
C SER A 100 -3.26 18.91 -17.06
N LYS A 101 -2.47 18.47 -16.08
CA LYS A 101 -1.21 19.14 -15.70
C LYS A 101 -0.04 18.72 -16.59
N VAL A 102 -0.23 17.69 -17.41
CA VAL A 102 0.73 17.22 -18.42
C VAL A 102 0.04 17.09 -19.77
N THR A 103 0.73 17.47 -20.83
CA THR A 103 0.29 17.20 -22.21
C THR A 103 0.68 15.80 -22.64
N SER A 104 0.05 15.27 -23.71
CA SER A 104 0.38 13.97 -24.28
C SER A 104 1.87 13.83 -24.60
N LYS A 105 2.48 14.85 -25.22
CA LYS A 105 3.92 14.86 -25.56
C LYS A 105 4.82 14.84 -24.32
N GLN A 106 4.44 15.58 -23.27
CA GLN A 106 5.19 15.57 -22.00
C GLN A 106 5.11 14.21 -21.32
N PHE A 107 3.92 13.59 -21.29
CA PHE A 107 3.70 12.28 -20.73
C PHE A 107 4.50 11.21 -21.48
N GLU A 108 4.41 11.17 -22.80
CA GLU A 108 5.16 10.23 -23.64
C GLU A 108 6.68 10.37 -23.44
N ARG A 109 7.20 11.62 -23.48
CA ARG A 109 8.61 11.89 -23.23
C ARG A 109 9.04 11.44 -21.84
N PHE A 110 8.22 11.70 -20.83
CA PHE A 110 8.49 11.29 -19.45
C PHE A 110 8.59 9.76 -19.34
N CYS A 111 7.63 9.03 -19.92
CA CYS A 111 7.63 7.55 -19.89
C CYS A 111 8.89 6.98 -20.55
N ARG A 112 9.29 7.52 -21.70
CA ARG A 112 10.54 7.14 -22.36
C ARG A 112 11.77 7.43 -21.50
N ASN A 113 11.80 8.56 -20.80
CA ASN A 113 12.92 8.96 -19.94
C ASN A 113 13.10 8.02 -18.72
N ILE A 114 12.02 7.47 -18.19
CA ILE A 114 12.11 6.45 -17.11
C ILE A 114 12.32 5.02 -17.64
N GLY A 115 12.37 4.84 -18.99
CA GLY A 115 12.51 3.53 -19.61
C GLY A 115 11.26 2.67 -19.59
N ALA A 116 10.07 3.27 -19.47
CA ALA A 116 8.79 2.60 -19.52
C ALA A 116 8.21 2.61 -20.93
N ASP A 117 7.81 1.44 -21.44
CA ASP A 117 7.22 1.29 -22.77
C ASP A 117 5.87 1.99 -22.87
N ILE A 118 5.68 2.76 -23.91
CA ILE A 118 4.46 3.52 -24.18
C ILE A 118 4.17 3.53 -25.67
N TYR A 119 2.95 3.16 -26.07
CA TYR A 119 2.50 3.09 -27.45
C TYR A 119 1.16 3.79 -27.60
N PRO A 120 0.88 4.47 -28.73
CA PRO A 120 -0.47 4.93 -29.02
C PRO A 120 -1.44 3.76 -28.98
N ALA A 121 -2.60 3.94 -28.39
CA ALA A 121 -3.63 2.91 -28.38
C ALA A 121 -4.22 2.69 -29.78
N GLU A 122 -4.64 1.48 -30.08
CA GLU A 122 -5.34 1.15 -31.31
C GLU A 122 -6.65 1.94 -31.44
N SER A 123 -7.08 2.16 -32.68
CA SER A 123 -8.24 3.01 -32.97
C SER A 123 -9.52 2.54 -32.28
N ASP A 124 -9.72 1.22 -32.13
CA ASP A 124 -10.91 0.67 -31.49
C ASP A 124 -10.92 0.92 -29.98
N LEU A 125 -9.75 0.88 -29.32
CA LEU A 125 -9.61 1.26 -27.93
C LEU A 125 -9.81 2.78 -27.73
N PHE A 126 -9.37 3.60 -28.69
CA PHE A 126 -9.61 5.04 -28.63
C PHE A 126 -11.10 5.40 -28.72
N LYS A 127 -11.90 4.65 -29.48
CA LYS A 127 -13.36 4.82 -29.62
C LYS A 127 -14.15 4.65 -28.33
N LEU A 128 -13.56 4.03 -27.31
CA LEU A 128 -14.17 3.91 -25.99
C LEU A 128 -14.25 5.25 -25.23
N PHE A 129 -13.48 6.25 -25.68
CA PHE A 129 -13.36 7.53 -25.04
C PHE A 129 -14.11 8.63 -25.80
N GLU A 130 -14.59 9.65 -25.07
CA GLU A 130 -15.17 10.87 -25.66
C GLU A 130 -14.05 11.71 -26.30
N PRO A 131 -13.99 11.82 -27.65
CA PRO A 131 -12.88 12.46 -28.34
C PRO A 131 -12.79 13.97 -28.10
N ARG A 132 -13.88 14.64 -27.67
CA ARG A 132 -13.86 16.05 -27.28
C ARG A 132 -13.17 16.30 -25.96
N LEU A 133 -13.07 15.28 -25.10
CA LEU A 133 -12.50 15.38 -23.77
C LEU A 133 -11.13 14.74 -23.65
N ILE A 134 -10.80 13.76 -24.50
CA ILE A 134 -9.51 13.05 -24.49
C ILE A 134 -8.63 13.50 -25.65
N GLU A 135 -7.38 13.83 -25.34
CA GLU A 135 -6.34 14.22 -26.32
C GLU A 135 -5.68 13.00 -26.94
N SER A 136 -5.25 12.07 -26.12
CA SER A 136 -4.55 10.85 -26.53
C SER A 136 -4.82 9.71 -25.56
N VAL A 137 -4.74 8.49 -26.08
CA VAL A 137 -4.79 7.25 -25.30
C VAL A 137 -3.55 6.45 -25.61
N PHE A 138 -2.90 5.95 -24.59
CA PHE A 138 -1.70 5.13 -24.68
C PHE A 138 -1.92 3.74 -24.09
N HIS A 139 -1.44 2.75 -24.80
CA HIS A 139 -1.27 1.39 -24.29
C HIS A 139 0.04 1.32 -23.52
N VAL A 140 -0.01 0.79 -22.31
CA VAL A 140 1.14 0.72 -21.39
C VAL A 140 1.19 -0.64 -20.68
N GLN A 141 2.31 -0.94 -20.05
CA GLN A 141 2.51 -2.14 -19.27
C GLN A 141 2.42 -1.84 -17.77
N GLU A 142 1.31 -2.14 -17.16
CA GLU A 142 1.10 -2.04 -15.72
C GLU A 142 0.14 -3.16 -15.31
N TYR A 143 0.33 -3.75 -14.11
CA TYR A 143 -0.35 -4.98 -13.72
C TYR A 143 -1.26 -4.77 -12.50
N ALA A 144 -2.10 -5.76 -12.24
CA ALA A 144 -2.82 -5.87 -10.98
C ALA A 144 -2.24 -7.01 -10.14
N PHE A 145 -2.58 -7.05 -8.85
CA PHE A 145 -2.21 -8.17 -8.00
C PHE A 145 -3.41 -8.73 -7.25
N ASP A 146 -3.34 -10.00 -6.91
CA ASP A 146 -4.30 -10.67 -6.04
C ASP A 146 -3.77 -10.67 -4.60
N SER A 147 -4.41 -9.87 -3.74
CA SER A 147 -4.02 -9.76 -2.34
C SER A 147 -4.31 -11.02 -1.53
N THR A 148 -5.26 -11.87 -1.95
CA THR A 148 -5.53 -13.15 -1.28
C THR A 148 -4.42 -14.16 -1.53
N LEU A 149 -3.90 -14.20 -2.76
CA LEU A 149 -2.74 -15.03 -3.10
C LEU A 149 -1.45 -14.53 -2.44
N LEU A 150 -1.30 -13.21 -2.27
CA LEU A 150 -0.21 -12.65 -1.47
C LEU A 150 -0.35 -12.98 0.02
N ALA A 151 -1.56 -13.03 0.56
CA ALA A 151 -1.79 -13.44 1.95
C ALA A 151 -1.43 -14.92 2.17
N ASP A 152 -1.83 -15.79 1.24
CA ASP A 152 -1.46 -17.21 1.25
C ASP A 152 0.05 -17.41 1.17
N TRP A 153 0.72 -16.65 0.29
CA TRP A 153 2.17 -16.64 0.21
C TRP A 153 2.80 -16.21 1.54
N ALA A 154 2.29 -15.15 2.15
CA ALA A 154 2.82 -14.64 3.42
C ALA A 154 2.73 -15.70 4.54
N VAL A 155 1.58 -16.34 4.70
CA VAL A 155 1.40 -17.40 5.70
C VAL A 155 2.39 -18.55 5.49
N LYS A 156 2.50 -19.05 4.25
CA LYS A 156 3.41 -20.14 3.90
C LYS A 156 4.88 -19.75 4.13
N THR A 157 5.24 -18.55 3.72
CA THR A 157 6.62 -18.05 3.79
C THR A 157 7.06 -17.80 5.23
N LEU A 158 6.22 -17.17 6.04
CA LEU A 158 6.51 -16.90 7.45
C LEU A 158 6.61 -18.19 8.25
N LYS A 159 5.71 -19.14 8.02
CA LYS A 159 5.78 -20.49 8.65
C LYS A 159 7.08 -21.20 8.28
N ALA A 160 7.45 -21.20 6.99
CA ALA A 160 8.69 -21.83 6.52
C ALA A 160 9.97 -21.11 7.01
N ALA A 161 9.87 -19.83 7.37
CA ALA A 161 10.96 -19.05 7.96
C ALA A 161 11.04 -19.19 9.51
N GLY A 162 10.12 -19.94 10.14
CA GLY A 162 10.08 -20.08 11.58
C GLY A 162 9.63 -18.81 12.33
N VAL A 163 8.93 -17.90 11.65
CA VAL A 163 8.40 -16.69 12.27
C VAL A 163 7.17 -17.04 13.10
N TYR A 164 7.16 -16.61 14.36
CA TYR A 164 5.99 -16.71 15.22
C TYR A 164 4.98 -15.64 14.87
N ILE A 165 3.68 -15.98 14.83
CA ILE A 165 2.63 -15.02 14.51
C ILE A 165 1.60 -14.98 15.64
N LEU A 166 1.35 -13.78 16.19
CA LEU A 166 0.25 -13.51 17.10
C LEU A 166 -0.86 -12.77 16.36
N TYR A 167 -1.93 -13.47 16.05
CA TYR A 167 -3.14 -12.90 15.50
C TYR A 167 -4.05 -12.33 16.59
N ARG A 168 -4.99 -11.46 16.20
CA ARG A 168 -5.95 -10.80 17.10
C ARG A 168 -5.26 -10.16 18.29
N SER A 169 -4.10 -9.60 18.05
CA SER A 169 -3.20 -9.07 19.06
C SER A 169 -2.73 -7.68 18.67
N ARG A 170 -2.88 -6.73 19.59
CA ARG A 170 -2.52 -5.32 19.36
C ARG A 170 -1.37 -4.94 20.28
N VAL A 171 -0.38 -4.28 19.73
CA VAL A 171 0.65 -3.64 20.54
C VAL A 171 0.07 -2.35 21.14
N SER A 172 0.08 -2.24 22.47
CA SER A 172 -0.45 -1.08 23.19
C SER A 172 0.61 -0.10 23.60
N SER A 173 1.81 -0.57 23.95
CA SER A 173 2.91 0.32 24.33
C SER A 173 4.28 -0.27 24.04
N ILE A 174 5.25 0.64 23.93
CA ILE A 174 6.67 0.31 23.75
C ILE A 174 7.46 1.12 24.77
N SER A 175 8.37 0.45 25.47
CA SER A 175 9.22 1.06 26.50
C SER A 175 10.63 0.48 26.44
N LYS A 176 11.57 1.12 27.14
CA LYS A 176 12.92 0.60 27.34
C LYS A 176 12.95 -0.40 28.47
N THR A 177 13.92 -1.31 28.41
CA THR A 177 14.30 -2.17 29.53
C THR A 177 15.69 -1.77 30.04
N SER A 178 16.10 -2.31 31.18
CA SER A 178 17.47 -2.22 31.69
C SER A 178 18.41 -3.26 31.07
N ASP A 179 17.88 -4.24 30.37
CA ASP A 179 18.67 -5.28 29.68
C ASP A 179 19.25 -4.72 28.40
N GLN A 180 20.59 -4.65 28.33
CA GLN A 180 21.32 -4.17 27.15
C GLN A 180 21.20 -5.13 25.95
N ASN A 181 20.94 -6.41 26.18
CA ASN A 181 20.75 -7.40 25.11
C ASN A 181 19.36 -7.36 24.51
N LEU A 182 18.37 -7.01 25.32
CA LEU A 182 16.96 -6.90 24.93
C LEU A 182 16.40 -5.53 25.37
N PRO A 183 16.88 -4.42 24.77
CA PRO A 183 16.65 -3.07 25.27
C PRO A 183 15.21 -2.58 25.13
N LEU A 184 14.36 -3.31 24.40
CA LEU A 184 12.99 -2.92 24.11
C LEU A 184 11.98 -3.87 24.75
N ARG A 185 10.92 -3.32 25.32
CA ARG A 185 9.75 -4.06 25.79
C ARG A 185 8.54 -3.64 25.00
N VAL A 186 7.86 -4.62 24.42
CA VAL A 186 6.62 -4.48 23.66
C VAL A 186 5.49 -5.08 24.49
N ARG A 187 4.49 -4.28 24.82
CA ARG A 187 3.27 -4.75 25.48
C ARG A 187 2.21 -5.07 24.46
N VAL A 188 1.72 -6.29 24.49
CA VAL A 188 0.73 -6.80 23.55
C VAL A 188 -0.56 -7.10 24.30
N GLU A 189 -1.67 -6.61 23.80
CA GLU A 189 -3.03 -6.95 24.20
C GLU A 189 -3.54 -8.06 23.29
N SER A 190 -3.79 -9.24 23.85
CA SER A 190 -4.40 -10.36 23.14
C SER A 190 -5.93 -10.25 23.17
N GLY A 191 -6.60 -10.73 22.15
CA GLY A 191 -8.08 -10.75 22.08
C GLY A 191 -8.78 -11.50 23.21
N ARG A 192 -8.02 -12.13 24.13
CA ARG A 192 -8.51 -12.77 25.37
C ARG A 192 -8.33 -11.86 26.59
N SER A 193 -8.07 -10.58 26.40
CA SER A 193 -7.77 -9.60 27.48
C SER A 193 -6.47 -9.89 28.26
N ASP A 194 -5.62 -10.76 27.75
CA ASP A 194 -4.33 -11.05 28.34
C ASP A 194 -3.31 -10.00 27.90
N LEU A 195 -2.59 -9.44 28.86
CA LEU A 195 -1.45 -8.56 28.63
C LEU A 195 -0.18 -9.42 28.60
N ILE A 196 0.57 -9.31 27.51
CA ILE A 196 1.83 -10.03 27.33
C ILE A 196 2.96 -8.99 27.16
N ASP A 197 3.95 -9.04 28.05
CA ASP A 197 5.16 -8.24 27.92
C ASP A 197 6.24 -9.07 27.21
N ILE A 198 6.75 -8.54 26.11
CA ILE A 198 7.74 -9.17 25.24
C ILE A 198 8.99 -8.32 25.23
N SER A 199 10.14 -8.89 25.61
CA SER A 199 11.43 -8.23 25.50
C SER A 199 12.08 -8.56 24.15
N CYS A 200 12.67 -7.56 23.47
CA CYS A 200 13.30 -7.78 22.19
C CYS A 200 14.45 -6.81 21.94
N ARG A 201 15.27 -7.14 20.95
CA ARG A 201 16.36 -6.28 20.49
C ARG A 201 15.90 -5.26 19.47
N TYR A 202 15.05 -5.69 18.54
CA TYR A 202 14.58 -4.87 17.43
C TYR A 202 13.06 -4.84 17.37
N VAL A 203 12.51 -3.68 17.01
CA VAL A 203 11.08 -3.50 16.72
C VAL A 203 10.93 -2.84 15.36
N PHE A 204 10.12 -3.44 14.50
CA PHE A 204 9.75 -2.88 13.19
C PHE A 204 8.27 -2.53 13.18
N ASN A 205 7.98 -1.25 13.22
CA ASN A 205 6.63 -0.72 13.18
C ASN A 205 6.17 -0.61 11.72
N CYS A 206 5.37 -1.57 11.28
CA CYS A 206 4.79 -1.69 9.93
C CYS A 206 3.26 -1.48 9.95
N THR A 207 2.75 -0.70 10.90
CA THR A 207 1.31 -0.56 11.15
C THR A 207 0.60 0.41 10.20
N TYR A 208 1.31 1.00 9.24
CA TYR A 208 0.77 1.92 8.23
C TYR A 208 0.06 3.12 8.86
N SER A 209 -1.28 3.13 8.96
CA SER A 209 -2.02 4.23 9.56
C SER A 209 -1.89 4.28 11.09
N GLY A 210 -1.42 3.20 11.71
CA GLY A 210 -1.21 3.09 13.15
C GLY A 210 0.18 3.50 13.64
N LEU A 211 1.05 4.11 12.82
CA LEU A 211 2.45 4.38 13.17
C LEU A 211 2.66 5.14 14.48
N ASN A 212 1.74 6.03 14.84
CA ASN A 212 1.82 6.88 16.04
C ASN A 212 0.90 6.43 17.18
N GLN A 213 0.29 5.23 17.08
CA GLN A 213 -0.77 4.78 17.99
C GLN A 213 -0.28 3.91 19.16
N PHE A 214 1.00 4.00 19.51
CA PHE A 214 1.53 3.29 20.68
C PHE A 214 1.56 4.21 21.89
N GLY A 215 1.20 3.66 23.05
CA GLY A 215 1.43 4.27 24.36
C GLY A 215 2.89 4.18 24.79
N GLY A 216 3.17 4.71 25.97
CA GLY A 216 4.52 4.80 26.55
C GLY A 216 5.24 6.09 26.13
N ASP A 217 6.55 6.12 26.35
CA ASP A 217 7.38 7.31 26.13
C ASP A 217 7.81 7.51 24.67
N HIS A 218 7.36 6.63 23.76
CA HIS A 218 7.68 6.72 22.34
C HIS A 218 7.05 7.97 21.72
N SER A 219 7.88 8.85 21.15
CA SER A 219 7.45 10.14 20.61
C SER A 219 6.70 10.08 19.27
N GLY A 220 6.54 8.87 18.68
CA GLY A 220 6.03 8.69 17.32
C GLY A 220 7.08 8.96 16.25
N VAL A 221 6.66 9.00 14.99
CA VAL A 221 7.53 9.38 13.88
C VAL A 221 7.70 10.91 13.85
N ARG A 222 8.88 11.36 13.40
CA ARG A 222 9.19 12.80 13.30
C ARG A 222 8.49 13.48 12.13
N THR A 223 8.21 12.70 11.09
CA THR A 223 7.55 13.20 9.89
C THR A 223 6.05 13.37 10.13
N SER A 224 5.52 14.55 9.82
CA SER A 224 4.08 14.81 9.90
C SER A 224 3.30 13.95 8.92
N LEU A 225 2.29 13.26 9.43
CA LEU A 225 1.41 12.37 8.69
C LEU A 225 0.02 12.99 8.55
N LYS A 226 -0.65 12.69 7.45
CA LYS A 226 -2.05 12.98 7.22
C LYS A 226 -2.77 11.67 6.95
N GLN A 227 -3.92 11.50 7.58
CA GLN A 227 -4.80 10.36 7.41
C GLN A 227 -5.97 10.73 6.51
N GLU A 228 -6.38 9.82 5.65
CA GLU A 228 -7.53 9.99 4.76
C GLU A 228 -8.40 8.74 4.78
N ILE A 229 -9.68 8.85 5.12
CA ILE A 229 -10.64 7.78 4.80
C ILE A 229 -10.89 7.83 3.31
N THR A 230 -10.58 6.75 2.63
CA THR A 230 -10.73 6.61 1.18
C THR A 230 -11.65 5.46 0.82
N GLU A 231 -12.32 5.60 -0.33
CA GLU A 231 -13.18 4.59 -0.92
C GLU A 231 -12.60 4.11 -2.25
N MET A 232 -12.59 2.80 -2.45
CA MET A 232 -12.48 2.17 -3.77
C MET A 232 -13.81 1.49 -4.06
N ALA A 233 -14.59 2.01 -5.00
CA ALA A 233 -15.84 1.37 -5.39
C ALA A 233 -15.55 0.10 -6.20
N LEU A 234 -16.17 -1.02 -5.83
CA LEU A 234 -16.05 -2.30 -6.55
C LEU A 234 -17.17 -2.42 -7.56
N MET A 235 -16.79 -2.55 -8.82
CA MET A 235 -17.67 -2.49 -9.98
C MET A 235 -17.59 -3.77 -10.80
N GLN A 236 -18.72 -4.23 -11.28
CA GLN A 236 -18.77 -5.16 -12.41
C GLN A 236 -18.82 -4.34 -13.69
N MET A 237 -17.80 -4.51 -14.55
CA MET A 237 -17.70 -3.76 -15.80
C MET A 237 -18.52 -4.38 -16.92
N PRO A 238 -19.07 -3.56 -17.85
CA PRO A 238 -19.68 -4.06 -19.10
C PRO A 238 -18.61 -4.63 -20.04
N ALA A 239 -19.03 -5.47 -20.97
CA ALA A 239 -18.15 -6.19 -21.90
C ALA A 239 -17.05 -5.36 -22.58
N PRO A 240 -17.27 -4.10 -23.01
CA PRO A 240 -16.18 -3.30 -23.60
C PRO A 240 -15.07 -2.92 -22.61
N LEU A 241 -15.32 -3.02 -21.28
CA LEU A 241 -14.42 -2.56 -20.22
C LEU A 241 -13.91 -3.69 -19.33
N ASP A 242 -14.45 -4.90 -19.44
CA ASP A 242 -14.22 -6.02 -18.51
C ASP A 242 -12.77 -6.53 -18.49
N LYS A 243 -12.02 -6.31 -19.59
CA LYS A 243 -10.59 -6.66 -19.71
C LYS A 243 -9.68 -5.45 -19.79
N LEU A 244 -10.12 -4.31 -19.28
CA LEU A 244 -9.37 -3.07 -19.35
C LEU A 244 -9.04 -2.52 -17.96
N GLY A 245 -7.83 -1.98 -17.82
CA GLY A 245 -7.50 -1.01 -16.79
C GLY A 245 -7.37 0.36 -17.44
N ILE A 246 -8.14 1.35 -17.00
CA ILE A 246 -8.11 2.71 -17.56
C ILE A 246 -7.71 3.71 -16.50
N THR A 247 -6.79 4.60 -16.83
CA THR A 247 -6.47 5.78 -16.00
C THR A 247 -6.51 7.03 -16.87
N VAL A 248 -7.33 8.02 -16.51
CA VAL A 248 -7.31 9.34 -17.14
C VAL A 248 -6.47 10.26 -16.30
N MET A 249 -5.39 10.79 -16.90
CA MET A 249 -4.38 11.64 -16.24
C MET A 249 -4.78 13.11 -16.31
N ASP A 250 -4.39 13.72 -15.47
CA ASP A 250 -3.66 14.38 -14.38
C ASP A 250 -4.40 15.69 -14.06
N GLY A 251 -5.72 15.66 -14.19
CA GLY A 251 -6.64 16.76 -13.88
C GLY A 251 -7.98 16.23 -13.45
N PRO A 252 -8.85 15.77 -14.37
CA PRO A 252 -10.08 15.04 -14.04
C PRO A 252 -9.77 13.57 -13.69
N PHE A 253 -8.77 13.38 -12.84
CA PHE A 253 -8.13 12.10 -12.59
C PHE A 253 -9.10 11.07 -12.01
N PHE A 254 -9.21 9.94 -12.70
CA PHE A 254 -9.85 8.73 -12.21
C PHE A 254 -9.10 7.50 -12.71
N SER A 255 -9.32 6.39 -12.05
CA SER A 255 -8.74 5.12 -12.44
C SER A 255 -9.68 3.97 -12.15
N MET A 256 -9.83 3.07 -13.11
CA MET A 256 -10.40 1.75 -12.95
C MET A 256 -9.32 0.70 -13.19
N MET A 257 -9.27 -0.31 -12.34
CA MET A 257 -8.30 -1.40 -12.39
C MET A 257 -8.98 -2.73 -12.10
N PRO A 258 -8.57 -3.83 -12.73
CA PRO A 258 -8.96 -5.15 -12.27
C PRO A 258 -8.65 -5.34 -10.78
N PHE A 259 -9.54 -6.01 -10.08
CA PHE A 259 -9.41 -6.43 -8.68
C PHE A 259 -9.52 -7.95 -8.59
N PRO A 260 -8.42 -8.68 -8.83
CA PRO A 260 -8.42 -10.13 -9.05
C PRO A 260 -9.03 -10.89 -7.87
N SER A 261 -8.77 -10.48 -6.63
CA SER A 261 -9.27 -11.13 -5.41
C SER A 261 -10.79 -11.29 -5.36
N ARG A 262 -11.54 -10.55 -6.18
CA ARG A 262 -13.01 -10.65 -6.26
C ARG A 262 -13.56 -10.79 -7.68
N GLY A 263 -12.70 -10.85 -8.69
CA GLY A 263 -13.13 -10.87 -10.11
C GLY A 263 -13.93 -9.61 -10.52
N LEU A 264 -13.62 -8.47 -9.90
CA LEU A 264 -14.27 -7.18 -10.11
C LEU A 264 -13.25 -6.15 -10.60
N HIS A 265 -13.68 -4.89 -10.70
CA HIS A 265 -12.80 -3.75 -10.88
C HIS A 265 -12.95 -2.77 -9.71
N THR A 266 -11.85 -2.14 -9.30
CA THR A 266 -11.90 -0.95 -8.46
C THR A 266 -12.11 0.27 -9.33
N LEU A 267 -12.94 1.20 -8.86
CA LEU A 267 -13.07 2.55 -9.40
C LEU A 267 -12.66 3.56 -8.34
N SER A 268 -11.72 4.43 -8.68
CA SER A 268 -11.29 5.56 -7.86
C SER A 268 -11.39 6.86 -8.63
N HIS A 269 -11.62 7.96 -7.93
CA HIS A 269 -11.75 9.28 -8.51
C HIS A 269 -11.15 10.34 -7.57
N VAL A 270 -10.33 11.24 -8.09
CA VAL A 270 -9.61 12.23 -7.27
C VAL A 270 -10.51 13.04 -6.34
N ARG A 271 -11.76 13.34 -6.77
CA ARG A 271 -12.72 14.15 -5.98
C ARG A 271 -13.56 13.33 -5.00
N TYR A 272 -13.82 12.06 -5.31
CA TYR A 272 -14.85 11.28 -4.59
C TYR A 272 -14.27 10.16 -3.76
N THR A 273 -13.08 9.66 -4.11
CA THR A 273 -12.36 8.65 -3.32
C THR A 273 -12.00 9.15 -1.91
N PRO A 274 -11.46 10.38 -1.71
CA PRO A 274 -11.27 10.90 -0.36
C PRO A 274 -12.60 11.32 0.26
N HIS A 275 -12.94 10.75 1.43
CA HIS A 275 -14.16 11.07 2.18
C HIS A 275 -13.92 12.04 3.32
N LEU A 276 -12.88 11.79 4.11
CA LEU A 276 -12.50 12.57 5.28
C LEU A 276 -10.98 12.60 5.39
N ASN A 277 -10.41 13.69 5.85
CA ASN A 277 -8.99 13.76 6.13
C ASN A 277 -8.73 14.53 7.43
N TRP A 278 -7.58 14.22 8.07
CA TRP A 278 -7.11 14.93 9.28
C TRP A 278 -5.58 14.76 9.40
N VAL A 279 -4.96 15.67 10.13
CA VAL A 279 -3.56 15.52 10.54
C VAL A 279 -3.48 14.42 11.59
N ASP A 280 -2.51 13.52 11.47
CA ASP A 280 -2.34 12.42 12.41
C ASP A 280 -1.95 12.95 13.81
N GLU A 281 -2.64 12.47 14.81
CA GLU A 281 -2.48 12.87 16.20
C GLU A 281 -2.37 11.64 17.11
N ARG A 282 -1.49 11.69 18.10
CA ARG A 282 -1.39 10.63 19.11
C ARG A 282 -2.71 10.51 19.87
N GLY A 283 -3.13 9.27 20.10
CA GLY A 283 -4.38 8.98 20.82
C GLY A 283 -5.65 9.03 19.96
N VAL A 284 -5.54 9.45 18.70
CA VAL A 284 -6.64 9.36 17.73
C VAL A 284 -6.43 8.12 16.88
N ASP A 285 -7.05 6.99 17.25
CA ASP A 285 -6.95 5.75 16.48
C ASP A 285 -7.63 5.91 15.11
N PRO A 286 -6.87 5.86 13.98
CA PRO A 286 -7.42 6.02 12.64
C PRO A 286 -8.46 4.96 12.29
N TYR A 287 -8.28 3.76 12.79
CA TYR A 287 -9.20 2.64 12.50
C TYR A 287 -10.49 2.76 13.31
N ALA A 288 -10.44 3.20 14.58
CA ALA A 288 -11.65 3.51 15.33
C ALA A 288 -12.47 4.62 14.65
N LYS A 289 -11.79 5.61 14.06
CA LYS A 289 -12.43 6.67 13.27
C LYS A 289 -13.07 6.12 11.99
N LEU A 290 -12.42 5.18 11.31
CA LEU A 290 -12.97 4.48 10.14
C LEU A 290 -14.18 3.62 10.52
N ASP A 291 -14.14 2.93 11.66
CA ASP A 291 -15.22 2.06 12.11
C ASP A 291 -16.49 2.86 12.44
N GLN A 292 -16.32 4.06 12.98
CA GLN A 292 -17.42 5.00 13.29
C GLN A 292 -17.92 5.77 12.05
N TYR A 293 -17.16 5.75 10.94
CA TYR A 293 -17.51 6.47 9.73
C TYR A 293 -18.72 5.80 9.02
N PRO A 294 -19.72 6.56 8.55
CA PRO A 294 -20.95 5.99 7.96
C PRO A 294 -20.73 5.11 6.71
N LYS A 295 -19.59 5.24 6.04
CA LYS A 295 -19.18 4.46 4.84
C LYS A 295 -20.23 4.51 3.71
N VAL A 296 -20.88 5.66 3.52
CA VAL A 296 -21.80 5.88 2.41
C VAL A 296 -21.01 6.04 1.11
N SER A 297 -21.20 5.12 0.19
CA SER A 297 -20.49 5.13 -1.09
C SER A 297 -20.83 6.34 -1.96
N ARG A 298 -19.83 6.84 -2.68
CA ARG A 298 -19.96 7.91 -3.69
C ARG A 298 -19.86 7.37 -5.11
N PHE A 299 -20.07 6.07 -5.31
CA PHE A 299 -19.92 5.41 -6.61
C PHE A 299 -20.74 6.08 -7.71
N ASP A 300 -21.96 6.51 -7.40
CA ASP A 300 -22.86 7.15 -8.38
C ASP A 300 -22.26 8.44 -8.96
N ARG A 301 -21.60 9.24 -8.12
CA ARG A 301 -20.87 10.44 -8.54
C ARG A 301 -19.62 10.08 -9.36
N MET A 302 -18.89 9.05 -8.93
CA MET A 302 -17.72 8.54 -9.67
C MET A 302 -18.13 8.08 -11.07
N VAL A 303 -19.16 7.23 -11.18
CA VAL A 303 -19.65 6.70 -12.46
C VAL A 303 -20.11 7.83 -13.39
N ARG A 304 -20.91 8.79 -12.90
CA ARG A 304 -21.43 9.91 -13.71
C ARG A 304 -20.30 10.80 -14.24
N ASP A 305 -19.28 11.08 -13.43
CA ASP A 305 -18.17 11.93 -13.87
C ASP A 305 -17.25 11.19 -14.83
N VAL A 306 -16.96 9.90 -14.57
CA VAL A 306 -16.16 9.03 -15.43
C VAL A 306 -16.83 8.76 -16.78
N ALA A 307 -18.15 8.57 -16.81
CA ALA A 307 -18.92 8.34 -18.03
C ALA A 307 -18.87 9.51 -19.03
N ARG A 308 -18.51 10.70 -18.59
CA ARG A 308 -18.25 11.83 -19.50
C ARG A 308 -17.03 11.56 -20.40
N TYR A 309 -16.06 10.82 -19.90
CA TYR A 309 -14.83 10.46 -20.60
C TYR A 309 -14.88 9.09 -21.24
N VAL A 310 -15.56 8.14 -20.58
CA VAL A 310 -15.74 6.75 -21.00
C VAL A 310 -17.24 6.43 -20.92
N PRO A 311 -18.03 6.71 -21.97
CA PRO A 311 -19.49 6.64 -21.92
C PRO A 311 -20.06 5.28 -21.47
N SER A 312 -19.40 4.16 -21.82
CA SER A 312 -19.82 2.81 -21.43
C SER A 312 -19.78 2.56 -19.91
N MET A 313 -19.13 3.42 -19.12
CA MET A 313 -19.18 3.36 -17.66
C MET A 313 -20.60 3.49 -17.08
N MET A 314 -21.55 4.11 -17.78
CA MET A 314 -22.96 4.19 -17.34
C MET A 314 -23.61 2.80 -17.21
N SER A 315 -23.08 1.79 -17.89
CA SER A 315 -23.57 0.39 -17.81
C SER A 315 -22.83 -0.43 -16.76
N ALA A 316 -21.85 0.15 -16.07
CA ALA A 316 -21.14 -0.54 -14.98
C ALA A 316 -22.07 -0.68 -13.77
N ARG A 317 -22.01 -1.85 -13.12
CA ARG A 317 -22.84 -2.15 -11.94
C ARG A 317 -22.02 -2.06 -10.67
N TYR A 318 -22.46 -1.25 -9.72
CA TYR A 318 -21.89 -1.21 -8.38
C TYR A 318 -22.22 -2.49 -7.60
N ILE A 319 -21.20 -3.04 -6.94
CA ILE A 319 -21.33 -4.26 -6.13
C ILE A 319 -21.06 -3.95 -4.65
N ASP A 320 -19.97 -3.21 -4.34
CA ASP A 320 -19.49 -2.99 -2.98
C ASP A 320 -18.51 -1.83 -2.94
N SER A 321 -18.02 -1.47 -1.77
CA SER A 321 -16.92 -0.50 -1.59
C SER A 321 -15.92 -0.96 -0.54
N LEU A 322 -14.66 -0.77 -0.84
CA LEU A 322 -13.56 -0.92 0.10
C LEU A 322 -13.26 0.44 0.73
N PHE A 323 -13.46 0.55 2.04
CA PHE A 323 -13.10 1.74 2.81
C PHE A 323 -11.83 1.46 3.60
N GLU A 324 -10.86 2.38 3.55
CA GLU A 324 -9.61 2.23 4.29
C GLU A 324 -9.04 3.59 4.68
N VAL A 325 -8.22 3.60 5.73
CA VAL A 325 -7.42 4.77 6.07
C VAL A 325 -6.12 4.73 5.28
N LYS A 326 -5.95 5.74 4.44
CA LYS A 326 -4.72 5.98 3.69
C LYS A 326 -3.87 7.01 4.43
N THR A 327 -2.60 6.67 4.65
CA THR A 327 -1.61 7.56 5.27
C THR A 327 -0.70 8.16 4.22
N VAL A 328 -0.54 9.47 4.27
CA VAL A 328 0.36 10.23 3.39
C VAL A 328 1.30 11.12 4.20
N LEU A 329 2.48 11.36 3.64
CA LEU A 329 3.43 12.33 4.21
C LEU A 329 3.01 13.73 3.79
N VAL A 330 2.79 14.63 4.74
CA VAL A 330 2.34 16.02 4.47
C VAL A 330 3.27 16.74 3.49
N LYS A 331 4.58 16.55 3.62
CA LYS A 331 5.59 17.18 2.74
C LYS A 331 5.50 16.76 1.25
N SER A 332 4.79 15.70 0.94
CA SER A 332 4.73 15.12 -0.43
C SER A 332 3.38 15.37 -1.13
N GLU A 333 2.50 16.20 -0.57
CA GLU A 333 1.21 16.51 -1.18
C GLU A 333 1.32 17.34 -2.46
N GLY A 334 2.40 18.14 -2.59
CA GLY A 334 2.56 19.08 -3.70
C GLY A 334 3.13 18.49 -5.00
N ASP A 335 3.93 17.42 -4.91
CA ASP A 335 4.71 16.87 -6.03
C ASP A 335 4.28 15.48 -6.51
N ASP A 336 3.19 14.92 -5.98
CA ASP A 336 2.74 13.53 -6.16
C ASP A 336 3.79 12.47 -5.75
N GLY A 337 4.83 12.87 -5.07
CA GLY A 337 5.85 11.97 -4.55
C GLY A 337 5.24 10.94 -3.60
N ARG A 338 5.75 9.73 -3.65
CA ARG A 338 5.43 8.65 -2.70
C ARG A 338 6.72 8.16 -2.07
N PRO A 339 7.42 9.03 -1.30
CA PRO A 339 8.63 8.62 -0.62
C PRO A 339 8.30 7.56 0.41
N ILE A 340 9.29 6.71 0.67
CA ILE A 340 9.24 5.77 1.78
C ILE A 340 9.62 6.52 3.06
N LEU A 341 8.93 6.21 4.14
CA LEU A 341 9.42 6.52 5.47
C LEU A 341 10.11 5.27 6.00
N PHE A 342 11.40 5.41 6.26
CA PHE A 342 12.20 4.46 7.03
C PHE A 342 12.91 5.26 8.09
N GLU A 343 12.39 5.22 9.31
CA GLU A 343 12.83 6.10 10.38
C GLU A 343 13.33 5.29 11.56
N ARG A 344 14.60 5.49 11.92
CA ARG A 344 15.17 4.97 13.16
C ARG A 344 14.81 5.91 14.30
N SER A 345 14.39 5.34 15.41
CA SER A 345 14.16 6.12 16.60
C SER A 345 15.50 6.50 17.28
N ASN A 346 15.73 7.77 17.49
CA ASN A 346 16.89 8.23 18.28
C ASN A 346 16.71 7.91 19.78
N GLN A 347 15.47 7.86 20.23
CA GLN A 347 15.13 7.62 21.63
C GLN A 347 15.18 6.12 21.97
N TYR A 348 14.83 5.24 21.02
CA TYR A 348 14.75 3.80 21.18
C TYR A 348 15.66 3.09 20.18
N PRO A 349 16.96 2.88 20.50
CA PRO A 349 17.86 2.12 19.62
C PRO A 349 17.25 0.75 19.28
N GLY A 350 17.27 0.40 18.00
CA GLY A 350 16.64 -0.83 17.50
C GLY A 350 15.15 -0.70 17.14
N PHE A 351 14.53 0.48 17.29
CA PHE A 351 13.16 0.72 16.87
C PHE A 351 13.13 1.43 15.52
N TYR A 352 12.40 0.84 14.56
CA TYR A 352 12.25 1.31 13.18
C TYR A 352 10.79 1.50 12.84
N SER A 353 10.44 2.64 12.23
CA SER A 353 9.11 2.90 11.67
C SER A 353 9.18 2.86 10.14
N VAL A 354 8.28 2.09 9.53
CA VAL A 354 8.27 1.84 8.09
C VAL A 354 6.91 2.21 7.50
N LEU A 355 6.91 3.06 6.47
CA LEU A 355 5.73 3.38 5.67
C LEU A 355 6.09 3.40 4.19
N GLY A 356 5.34 2.67 3.38
CA GLY A 356 5.38 2.74 1.93
C GLY A 356 3.99 2.99 1.36
N GLY A 357 3.91 3.85 0.36
CA GLY A 357 2.63 4.23 -0.28
C GLY A 357 2.24 3.32 -1.46
N LYS A 358 3.09 2.38 -1.86
CA LYS A 358 2.89 1.45 -2.98
C LYS A 358 3.40 0.07 -2.60
N ILE A 359 2.82 -0.98 -3.19
CA ILE A 359 3.23 -2.35 -2.89
C ILE A 359 4.68 -2.63 -3.33
N ASP A 360 5.08 -2.09 -4.48
CA ASP A 360 6.42 -2.24 -5.05
C ASP A 360 7.53 -1.51 -4.27
N ASN A 361 7.19 -0.56 -3.40
CA ASN A 361 8.18 0.11 -2.54
C ASN A 361 8.78 -0.79 -1.45
N VAL A 362 8.27 -2.00 -1.27
CA VAL A 362 8.86 -2.97 -0.32
C VAL A 362 10.33 -3.24 -0.64
N TYR A 363 10.70 -3.25 -1.91
CA TYR A 363 12.11 -3.43 -2.33
C TYR A 363 13.00 -2.30 -1.86
N ASP A 364 12.50 -1.07 -1.91
CA ASP A 364 13.25 0.09 -1.42
C ASP A 364 13.48 -0.02 0.10
N VAL A 365 12.51 -0.56 0.84
CA VAL A 365 12.66 -0.82 2.28
C VAL A 365 13.68 -1.93 2.54
N ILE A 366 13.67 -3.01 1.76
CA ILE A 366 14.67 -4.08 1.89
C ILE A 366 16.08 -3.55 1.60
N GLU A 367 16.28 -2.73 0.55
CA GLU A 367 17.55 -2.07 0.28
C GLU A 367 18.03 -1.22 1.47
N MET A 368 17.12 -0.51 2.16
CA MET A 368 17.48 0.22 3.40
C MET A 368 17.86 -0.73 4.55
N LEU A 369 17.13 -1.83 4.72
CA LEU A 369 17.44 -2.83 5.75
C LEU A 369 18.76 -3.56 5.50
N GLU A 370 19.20 -3.68 4.23
CA GLU A 370 20.50 -4.25 3.88
C GLU A 370 21.67 -3.44 4.43
N THR A 371 21.49 -2.13 4.55
CA THR A 371 22.51 -1.23 5.11
C THR A 371 22.60 -1.28 6.65
N GLU A 372 21.62 -1.90 7.32
CA GLU A 372 21.58 -2.04 8.77
C GLU A 372 22.46 -3.20 9.24
N GLN A 373 23.07 -3.03 10.40
CA GLN A 373 23.79 -4.12 11.08
C GLN A 373 22.90 -4.71 12.18
N PHE A 374 22.44 -5.93 11.97
CA PHE A 374 21.67 -6.67 12.97
C PHE A 374 22.55 -7.70 13.68
N VAL A 375 22.37 -7.80 14.99
CA VAL A 375 23.06 -8.79 15.84
C VAL A 375 22.00 -9.74 16.40
N SER A 376 22.15 -11.03 16.15
CA SER A 376 21.31 -12.05 16.80
C SER A 376 21.68 -12.21 18.27
N SER A 377 20.73 -12.66 19.07
CA SER A 377 20.99 -12.99 20.49
C SER A 377 22.06 -14.09 20.60
N PRO A 378 22.97 -14.04 21.58
CA PRO A 378 23.87 -15.16 21.89
C PRO A 378 23.07 -16.45 22.13
N GLN A 379 23.70 -17.57 21.87
CA GLN A 379 23.09 -18.89 22.13
C GLN A 379 22.87 -19.12 23.63
#